data_7dc6aa949db2cbc27b4c2396847055a9
#
_entry.id   7dc6aa949db2cbc27b4c2396847055a9
#
_cell.length_a   1.000
_cell.length_b   1.000
_cell.length_c   1.000
_cell.angle_alpha   90.00
_cell.angle_beta   90.00
_cell.angle_gamma   90.00
#
_symmetry.space_group_name_H-M   'P 1'
#
loop_
_entity.id
_entity.type
_entity.pdbx_description
1 polymer ?
#
loop_
_entity_poly.entity_id
_entity_poly.type
_entity_poly.pdbx_seq_one_letter_code
_entity_poly.pdbx_strand_id
1 'polypeptide(L)'
;MSHGSPNIPTAVPLGKDVSYPKGYDASLLFPMSRLSARRTLGLADLPSQARAPNDLPFKGFDLWNAYEVSWLNAKGLPKVALLRLKVPCTSPNIIESKSFKLYLNSFNQTRFETVHHVFDLLRNDLALALDAEIELELVGPDQFSNEKIAEFSGVDLDKLDVEIDCYQPEAAILTLVNSSDAVANSAQSNTKHTSVSEKVFSRLLKSNCPVTDQPDWACIQIQYTGPAIDHASLLKYIVSYRMHNGFHEHCVEKIFVDILKQCTPTSLSVFARYTRRGGLDINPWRATFDVKPPVIGRSARQ
;
A
#
# COMPACT_ATOMS: atom_id res chain seq x y z
N MET A 1 6.75 -14.10 -22.19
CA MET A 1 5.90 -12.98 -22.63
C MET A 1 6.24 -11.81 -21.76
N SER A 2 6.71 -10.69 -22.31
CA SER A 2 7.12 -9.51 -21.56
C SER A 2 5.88 -8.92 -20.88
N HIS A 3 5.80 -9.01 -19.54
CA HIS A 3 4.81 -8.28 -18.77
C HIS A 3 5.09 -6.78 -18.95
N GLY A 4 4.23 -6.11 -19.72
CA GLY A 4 4.37 -4.69 -20.00
C GLY A 4 4.38 -3.88 -18.69
N SER A 5 5.46 -3.15 -18.47
CA SER A 5 5.53 -2.14 -17.41
C SER A 5 4.33 -1.19 -17.54
N PRO A 6 3.73 -0.72 -16.44
CA PRO A 6 2.62 0.22 -16.50
C PRO A 6 3.05 1.44 -17.34
N ASN A 7 2.16 1.89 -18.23
CA ASN A 7 2.43 3.04 -19.12
C ASN A 7 2.49 4.31 -18.24
N ILE A 8 3.71 4.72 -17.89
CA ILE A 8 3.97 5.88 -17.01
C ILE A 8 3.98 7.12 -17.89
N PRO A 9 3.13 8.14 -17.63
CA PRO A 9 3.14 9.37 -18.40
C PRO A 9 4.51 10.06 -18.35
N THR A 10 4.98 10.57 -19.47
CA THR A 10 6.28 11.29 -19.58
C THR A 10 6.35 12.57 -18.73
N ALA A 11 5.21 13.08 -18.27
CA ALA A 11 5.08 14.25 -17.41
C ALA A 11 5.40 14.01 -15.92
N VAL A 12 5.56 12.73 -15.48
CA VAL A 12 5.84 12.41 -14.07
C VAL A 12 7.11 13.13 -13.60
N PRO A 13 7.08 13.85 -12.45
CA PRO A 13 8.24 14.58 -11.91
C PRO A 13 9.36 13.67 -11.39
N LEU A 14 9.05 12.44 -11.04
CA LEU A 14 10.01 11.49 -10.48
C LEU A 14 11.11 11.14 -11.52
N GLY A 15 12.36 11.13 -11.08
CA GLY A 15 13.52 10.89 -11.93
C GLY A 15 14.03 12.12 -12.72
N LYS A 16 13.41 13.32 -12.55
CA LYS A 16 13.84 14.58 -13.17
C LYS A 16 14.44 15.53 -12.13
N ASP A 17 15.34 16.40 -12.57
CA ASP A 17 15.76 17.56 -11.78
C ASP A 17 14.61 18.55 -11.70
N VAL A 18 14.14 18.81 -10.49
CA VAL A 18 13.02 19.73 -10.21
C VAL A 18 13.49 20.76 -9.18
N SER A 19 13.29 22.03 -9.45
CA SER A 19 13.52 23.08 -8.46
C SER A 19 12.47 22.98 -7.35
N TYR A 20 12.90 23.18 -6.10
CA TYR A 20 11.96 23.24 -4.97
C TYR A 20 11.13 24.52 -5.05
N PRO A 21 9.83 24.44 -4.78
CA PRO A 21 8.92 25.60 -4.84
C PRO A 21 9.28 26.62 -3.75
N LYS A 22 9.11 27.91 -4.08
CA LYS A 22 9.37 29.01 -3.13
C LYS A 22 8.12 29.44 -2.35
N GLY A 23 6.95 28.93 -2.68
CA GLY A 23 5.67 29.21 -2.05
C GLY A 23 4.64 28.17 -2.40
N TYR A 24 3.49 28.21 -1.73
CA TYR A 24 2.39 27.29 -1.92
C TYR A 24 1.96 27.19 -3.40
N ASP A 25 1.82 25.95 -3.87
CA ASP A 25 1.44 25.66 -5.25
C ASP A 25 0.74 24.30 -5.35
N ALA A 26 -0.58 24.31 -5.51
CA ALA A 26 -1.39 23.10 -5.65
C ALA A 26 -1.15 22.36 -6.97
N SER A 27 -0.66 23.06 -8.01
CA SER A 27 -0.40 22.46 -9.34
C SER A 27 0.75 21.45 -9.34
N LEU A 28 1.51 21.37 -8.25
CA LEU A 28 2.58 20.39 -8.07
C LEU A 28 2.05 18.95 -7.86
N LEU A 29 0.80 18.80 -7.43
CA LEU A 29 0.20 17.47 -7.29
C LEU A 29 0.00 16.81 -8.66
N PHE A 30 0.51 15.59 -8.78
CA PHE A 30 0.40 14.82 -10.02
C PHE A 30 -0.46 13.56 -9.77
N PRO A 31 -1.75 13.60 -10.16
CA PRO A 31 -2.63 12.43 -10.05
C PRO A 31 -2.29 11.39 -11.13
N MET A 32 -2.34 10.12 -10.75
CA MET A 32 -2.11 8.97 -11.63
C MET A 32 -3.29 8.01 -11.52
N SER A 33 -3.86 7.63 -12.67
CA SER A 33 -4.98 6.69 -12.70
C SER A 33 -4.56 5.29 -12.22
N ARG A 34 -5.38 4.69 -11.33
CA ARG A 34 -5.23 3.28 -10.92
C ARG A 34 -5.59 2.30 -12.03
N LEU A 35 -6.32 2.74 -13.04
CA LEU A 35 -6.92 1.88 -14.06
C LEU A 35 -5.86 1.07 -14.84
N SER A 36 -4.74 1.70 -15.22
CA SER A 36 -3.68 1.02 -15.99
C SER A 36 -3.08 -0.17 -15.21
N ALA A 37 -2.81 0.03 -13.93
CA ALA A 37 -2.29 -1.02 -13.05
C ALA A 37 -3.33 -2.12 -12.80
N ARG A 38 -4.59 -1.77 -12.58
CA ARG A 38 -5.69 -2.72 -12.36
C ARG A 38 -6.02 -3.56 -13.59
N ARG A 39 -5.81 -3.03 -14.78
CA ARG A 39 -5.91 -3.81 -16.02
C ARG A 39 -5.00 -5.03 -16.03
N THR A 40 -3.78 -4.91 -15.52
CA THR A 40 -2.84 -6.04 -15.46
C THR A 40 -3.30 -7.14 -14.48
N LEU A 41 -4.20 -6.83 -13.55
CA LEU A 41 -4.79 -7.77 -12.59
C LEU A 41 -6.10 -8.39 -13.08
N GLY A 42 -6.57 -8.00 -14.28
CA GLY A 42 -7.89 -8.39 -14.79
C GLY A 42 -9.06 -7.70 -14.08
N LEU A 43 -8.82 -6.54 -13.47
CA LEU A 43 -9.83 -5.74 -12.75
C LEU A 43 -10.34 -4.55 -13.60
N ALA A 44 -10.09 -4.55 -14.89
CA ALA A 44 -10.30 -3.40 -15.77
C ALA A 44 -11.65 -3.34 -16.47
N ASP A 45 -12.40 -4.43 -16.45
CA ASP A 45 -13.77 -4.44 -17.00
C ASP A 45 -14.77 -3.78 -16.05
N LEU A 46 -14.26 -3.24 -14.96
CA LEU A 46 -14.99 -2.36 -14.07
C LEU A 46 -15.18 -1.01 -14.78
N PRO A 47 -16.41 -0.48 -14.87
CA PRO A 47 -16.66 0.82 -15.49
C PRO A 47 -15.70 1.87 -14.90
N SER A 48 -15.26 2.83 -15.71
CA SER A 48 -14.44 3.96 -15.26
C SER A 48 -15.08 4.79 -14.11
N GLN A 49 -16.33 4.49 -13.81
CA GLN A 49 -17.13 5.03 -12.72
C GLN A 49 -17.39 3.99 -11.60
N ALA A 50 -16.62 2.92 -11.55
CA ALA A 50 -16.71 1.92 -10.47
C ALA A 50 -16.40 2.56 -9.11
N ARG A 51 -17.32 3.37 -8.62
CA ARG A 51 -17.27 4.05 -7.32
C ARG A 51 -18.07 3.30 -6.24
N ALA A 52 -18.81 2.26 -6.66
CA ALA A 52 -19.57 1.45 -5.70
C ALA A 52 -18.61 0.54 -4.93
N PRO A 53 -18.83 0.35 -3.62
CA PRO A 53 -17.98 -0.52 -2.80
C PRO A 53 -17.84 -1.96 -3.32
N ASN A 54 -18.80 -2.42 -4.14
CA ASN A 54 -18.87 -3.80 -4.63
C ASN A 54 -18.22 -4.01 -6.02
N ASP A 55 -17.68 -2.97 -6.64
CA ASP A 55 -17.09 -3.08 -7.98
C ASP A 55 -15.68 -3.67 -7.98
N LEU A 56 -15.01 -3.67 -6.82
CA LEU A 56 -13.70 -4.28 -6.61
C LEU A 56 -13.85 -5.57 -5.79
N PRO A 57 -12.99 -6.58 -5.97
CA PRO A 57 -13.02 -7.80 -5.14
C PRO A 57 -12.54 -7.55 -3.71
N PHE A 58 -12.26 -6.32 -3.37
CA PHE A 58 -11.77 -5.89 -2.05
C PHE A 58 -12.32 -4.51 -1.68
N LYS A 59 -12.39 -4.24 -0.40
CA LYS A 59 -12.40 -2.91 0.20
C LYS A 59 -11.03 -2.55 0.74
N GLY A 60 -10.80 -1.29 1.08
CA GLY A 60 -9.54 -0.89 1.72
C GLY A 60 -9.21 0.58 1.53
N PHE A 61 -7.99 0.90 1.88
CA PHE A 61 -7.45 2.25 1.79
C PHE A 61 -5.93 2.21 1.59
N ASP A 62 -5.37 3.34 1.20
CA ASP A 62 -3.95 3.62 1.24
C ASP A 62 -3.71 4.67 2.33
N LEU A 63 -2.95 4.28 3.36
CA LEU A 63 -2.59 5.16 4.45
C LEU A 63 -1.23 5.79 4.17
N TRP A 64 -1.20 7.10 4.02
CA TRP A 64 0.01 7.88 3.85
C TRP A 64 0.35 8.61 5.14
N ASN A 65 1.61 8.58 5.55
CA ASN A 65 2.15 9.43 6.60
C ASN A 65 3.20 10.35 5.99
N ALA A 66 3.06 11.67 6.24
CA ALA A 66 4.05 12.66 5.86
C ALA A 66 4.64 13.27 7.14
N TYR A 67 5.95 13.07 7.32
CA TYR A 67 6.65 13.40 8.56
C TYR A 67 7.31 14.78 8.56
N GLU A 68 7.37 15.41 7.40
CA GLU A 68 8.10 16.67 7.18
C GLU A 68 7.17 17.85 6.85
N VAL A 69 5.91 17.83 7.35
CA VAL A 69 4.96 18.92 7.08
C VAL A 69 5.34 20.13 7.90
N SER A 70 5.53 21.27 7.22
CA SER A 70 5.90 22.54 7.87
C SER A 70 5.34 23.72 7.10
N TRP A 71 5.08 24.81 7.83
CA TRP A 71 4.66 26.11 7.30
C TRP A 71 5.07 27.24 8.23
N LEU A 72 4.92 28.49 7.80
CA LEU A 72 5.13 29.65 8.67
C LEU A 72 3.79 30.16 9.21
N ASN A 73 3.73 30.50 10.50
CA ASN A 73 2.59 31.24 11.03
C ASN A 73 2.61 32.70 10.54
N ALA A 74 1.61 33.49 10.88
CA ALA A 74 1.49 34.89 10.50
C ALA A 74 2.73 35.74 10.83
N LYS A 75 3.45 35.38 11.91
CA LYS A 75 4.67 36.09 12.36
C LYS A 75 5.96 35.54 11.72
N GLY A 76 5.86 34.50 10.87
CA GLY A 76 7.02 33.87 10.24
C GLY A 76 7.72 32.83 11.11
N LEU A 77 7.14 32.41 12.25
CA LEU A 77 7.67 31.32 13.05
C LEU A 77 7.27 29.99 12.42
N PRO A 78 8.23 29.07 12.15
CA PRO A 78 7.91 27.75 11.62
C PRO A 78 7.00 26.94 12.54
N LYS A 79 6.06 26.24 11.93
CA LYS A 79 5.21 25.21 12.53
C LYS A 79 5.48 23.90 11.87
N VAL A 80 5.37 22.79 12.62
CA VAL A 80 5.56 21.42 12.13
C VAL A 80 4.39 20.55 12.54
N ALA A 81 4.11 19.54 11.71
CA ALA A 81 3.11 18.53 12.00
C ALA A 81 3.47 17.21 11.29
N LEU A 82 2.87 16.12 11.73
CA LEU A 82 2.73 14.91 10.93
C LEU A 82 1.37 14.95 10.24
N LEU A 83 1.33 14.70 8.95
CA LEU A 83 0.09 14.53 8.19
C LEU A 83 -0.20 13.05 8.00
N ARG A 84 -1.40 12.63 8.37
CA ARG A 84 -1.95 11.31 8.05
C ARG A 84 -3.09 11.48 7.06
N LEU A 85 -2.92 10.85 5.89
CA LEU A 85 -3.89 10.86 4.80
C LEU A 85 -4.34 9.42 4.54
N LYS A 86 -5.65 9.20 4.55
CA LYS A 86 -6.26 7.92 4.20
C LYS A 86 -7.10 8.07 2.95
N VAL A 87 -6.65 7.40 1.90
CA VAL A 87 -7.26 7.42 0.56
C VAL A 87 -8.05 6.14 0.37
N PRO A 88 -9.34 6.17 0.06
CA PRO A 88 -10.10 4.95 -0.21
C PRO A 88 -9.55 4.22 -1.45
N CYS A 89 -9.50 2.90 -1.41
CA CYS A 89 -9.06 2.11 -2.56
C CYS A 89 -9.95 2.30 -3.80
N THR A 90 -11.15 2.83 -3.63
CA THR A 90 -12.11 3.16 -4.70
C THR A 90 -11.78 4.48 -5.39
N SER A 91 -10.83 5.29 -4.89
CA SER A 91 -10.41 6.51 -5.60
C SER A 91 -9.92 6.17 -7.01
N PRO A 92 -10.31 6.93 -8.05
CA PRO A 92 -9.84 6.68 -9.41
C PRO A 92 -8.33 6.92 -9.58
N ASN A 93 -7.76 7.79 -8.73
CA ASN A 93 -6.36 8.18 -8.79
C ASN A 93 -5.58 7.82 -7.52
N ILE A 94 -4.28 7.69 -7.68
CA ILE A 94 -3.24 7.86 -6.64
C ILE A 94 -2.49 9.15 -6.92
N ILE A 95 -1.68 9.62 -5.98
CA ILE A 95 -0.77 10.76 -6.20
C ILE A 95 0.65 10.21 -6.37
N GLU A 96 1.39 10.74 -7.34
CA GLU A 96 2.81 10.42 -7.49
C GLU A 96 3.59 10.98 -6.27
N SER A 97 4.39 10.13 -5.63
CA SER A 97 4.97 10.42 -4.30
C SER A 97 5.95 11.60 -4.29
N LYS A 98 6.79 11.79 -5.33
CA LYS A 98 7.69 12.94 -5.43
C LYS A 98 6.91 14.24 -5.62
N SER A 99 5.84 14.20 -6.41
CA SER A 99 4.95 15.36 -6.60
C SER A 99 4.27 15.76 -5.29
N PHE A 100 3.83 14.77 -4.50
CA PHE A 100 3.25 15.04 -3.18
C PHE A 100 4.28 15.66 -2.23
N LYS A 101 5.53 15.15 -2.22
CA LYS A 101 6.61 15.77 -1.46
C LYS A 101 6.86 17.22 -1.88
N LEU A 102 6.93 17.50 -3.18
CA LEU A 102 7.11 18.87 -3.69
C LEU A 102 5.94 19.78 -3.30
N TYR A 103 4.72 19.27 -3.38
CA TYR A 103 3.52 19.99 -2.92
C TYR A 103 3.62 20.35 -1.43
N LEU A 104 3.94 19.40 -0.55
CA LEU A 104 4.13 19.66 0.87
C LEU A 104 5.27 20.66 1.12
N ASN A 105 6.36 20.59 0.36
CA ASN A 105 7.47 21.54 0.47
C ASN A 105 7.07 22.96 0.05
N SER A 106 6.03 23.14 -0.77
CA SER A 106 5.53 24.48 -1.15
C SER A 106 4.96 25.26 0.04
N PHE A 107 4.57 24.59 1.12
CA PHE A 107 4.11 25.22 2.36
C PHE A 107 5.25 25.78 3.21
N ASN A 108 6.48 25.23 3.11
CA ASN A 108 7.57 25.48 4.05
C ASN A 108 7.91 26.96 4.27
N GLN A 109 7.83 27.80 3.22
CA GLN A 109 8.10 29.23 3.28
C GLN A 109 6.83 30.08 3.13
N THR A 110 5.66 29.46 3.13
CA THR A 110 4.38 30.15 3.00
C THR A 110 3.81 30.47 4.38
N ARG A 111 3.33 31.71 4.55
CA ARG A 111 2.69 32.18 5.80
C ARG A 111 1.21 31.89 5.77
N PHE A 112 0.72 31.34 6.88
CA PHE A 112 -0.72 31.08 7.09
C PHE A 112 -1.16 31.67 8.42
N GLU A 113 -2.33 32.29 8.44
CA GLU A 113 -2.90 32.89 9.65
C GLU A 113 -3.27 31.84 10.70
N THR A 114 -3.81 30.71 10.26
CA THR A 114 -4.28 29.62 11.14
C THR A 114 -3.90 28.25 10.60
N VAL A 115 -3.81 27.26 11.51
CA VAL A 115 -3.64 25.85 11.14
C VAL A 115 -4.85 25.32 10.37
N HIS A 116 -6.06 25.84 10.63
CA HIS A 116 -7.26 25.44 9.90
C HIS A 116 -7.16 25.78 8.41
N HIS A 117 -6.60 26.94 8.08
CA HIS A 117 -6.36 27.29 6.67
C HIS A 117 -5.42 26.31 5.98
N VAL A 118 -4.33 25.90 6.63
CA VAL A 118 -3.42 24.85 6.12
C VAL A 118 -4.18 23.54 5.94
N PHE A 119 -4.98 23.13 6.93
CA PHE A 119 -5.75 21.90 6.89
C PHE A 119 -6.77 21.90 5.73
N ASP A 120 -7.49 22.99 5.55
CA ASP A 120 -8.52 23.12 4.50
C ASP A 120 -7.89 23.08 3.10
N LEU A 121 -6.74 23.73 2.89
CA LEU A 121 -6.01 23.64 1.63
C LEU A 121 -5.57 22.20 1.36
N LEU A 122 -4.90 21.56 2.31
CA LEU A 122 -4.47 20.18 2.18
C LEU A 122 -5.64 19.26 1.84
N ARG A 123 -6.77 19.37 2.56
CA ARG A 123 -7.95 18.54 2.33
C ARG A 123 -8.53 18.76 0.93
N ASN A 124 -8.71 20.00 0.52
CA ASN A 124 -9.35 20.33 -0.75
C ASN A 124 -8.48 19.92 -1.95
N ASP A 125 -7.18 20.25 -1.91
CA ASP A 125 -6.27 19.95 -3.00
C ASP A 125 -6.08 18.43 -3.18
N LEU A 126 -5.91 17.71 -2.06
CA LEU A 126 -5.73 16.25 -2.09
C LEU A 126 -7.01 15.53 -2.53
N ALA A 127 -8.18 15.96 -2.05
CA ALA A 127 -9.46 15.40 -2.49
C ALA A 127 -9.70 15.63 -3.99
N LEU A 128 -9.37 16.82 -4.50
CA LEU A 128 -9.46 17.15 -5.92
C LEU A 128 -8.50 16.29 -6.76
N ALA A 129 -7.23 16.19 -6.37
CA ALA A 129 -6.24 15.40 -7.11
C ALA A 129 -6.59 13.91 -7.13
N LEU A 130 -7.11 13.36 -6.03
CA LEU A 130 -7.51 11.97 -5.89
C LEU A 130 -8.88 11.67 -6.50
N ASP A 131 -9.68 12.71 -6.79
CA ASP A 131 -11.09 12.62 -7.20
C ASP A 131 -11.89 11.73 -6.24
N ALA A 132 -11.72 11.94 -4.92
CA ALA A 132 -12.33 11.12 -3.88
C ALA A 132 -12.47 11.87 -2.55
N GLU A 133 -13.43 11.45 -1.73
CA GLU A 133 -13.47 11.81 -0.32
C GLU A 133 -12.30 11.14 0.42
N ILE A 134 -11.61 11.90 1.26
CA ILE A 134 -10.44 11.45 2.01
C ILE A 134 -10.61 11.69 3.50
N GLU A 135 -9.93 10.90 4.31
CA GLU A 135 -9.74 11.19 5.73
C GLU A 135 -8.35 11.85 5.91
N LEU A 136 -8.31 12.99 6.58
CA LEU A 136 -7.08 13.74 6.81
C LEU A 136 -6.94 14.10 8.29
N GLU A 137 -5.73 13.93 8.83
CA GLU A 137 -5.38 14.29 10.20
C GLU A 137 -4.04 15.03 10.22
N LEU A 138 -3.97 16.16 10.93
CA LEU A 138 -2.73 16.83 11.27
C LEU A 138 -2.43 16.59 12.75
N VAL A 139 -1.35 15.85 13.03
CA VAL A 139 -0.87 15.57 14.38
C VAL A 139 0.15 16.62 14.76
N GLY A 140 -0.16 17.43 15.76
CA GLY A 140 0.73 18.49 16.26
C GLY A 140 1.80 17.97 17.23
N PRO A 141 2.83 18.79 17.55
CA PRO A 141 3.93 18.38 18.43
C PRO A 141 3.52 17.92 19.82
N ASP A 142 2.45 18.45 20.37
CA ASP A 142 1.86 18.07 21.67
C ASP A 142 1.29 16.63 21.67
N GLN A 143 1.02 16.08 20.49
CA GLN A 143 0.50 14.72 20.29
C GLN A 143 1.55 13.70 19.85
N PHE A 144 2.77 14.11 19.51
CA PHE A 144 3.83 13.22 18.98
C PHE A 144 4.17 12.07 19.92
N SER A 145 4.05 12.25 21.23
CA SER A 145 4.26 11.19 22.24
C SER A 145 3.25 10.03 22.14
N ASN A 146 2.12 10.25 21.47
CA ASN A 146 1.09 9.23 21.26
C ASN A 146 1.42 8.31 20.08
N GLU A 147 2.36 8.72 19.21
CA GLU A 147 2.79 7.94 18.05
C GLU A 147 3.67 6.76 18.49
N LYS A 148 3.11 5.55 18.44
CA LYS A 148 3.77 4.34 18.93
C LYS A 148 4.34 3.51 17.79
N ILE A 149 5.48 2.88 18.07
CA ILE A 149 6.03 1.82 17.22
C ILE A 149 5.38 0.50 17.65
N ALA A 150 4.83 -0.23 16.68
CA ALA A 150 4.21 -1.54 16.90
C ALA A 150 4.48 -2.45 15.70
N GLU A 151 5.06 -3.62 15.98
CA GLU A 151 5.29 -4.65 14.97
C GLU A 151 3.99 -5.39 14.63
N PHE A 152 3.97 -6.07 13.49
CA PHE A 152 2.91 -6.99 13.15
C PHE A 152 2.90 -8.19 14.09
N SER A 153 1.71 -8.71 14.39
CA SER A 153 1.49 -9.91 15.19
C SER A 153 1.10 -11.10 14.29
N GLY A 154 1.33 -12.31 14.76
CA GLY A 154 1.00 -13.54 14.04
C GLY A 154 2.20 -14.46 13.88
N VAL A 155 2.12 -15.42 12.97
CA VAL A 155 3.23 -16.33 12.64
C VAL A 155 4.27 -15.57 11.83
N ASP A 156 5.51 -15.60 12.30
CA ASP A 156 6.66 -14.95 11.68
C ASP A 156 7.25 -15.87 10.59
N LEU A 157 6.95 -15.54 9.32
CA LEU A 157 7.43 -16.34 8.18
C LEU A 157 8.95 -16.22 7.96
N ASP A 158 9.57 -15.14 8.43
CA ASP A 158 11.00 -14.88 8.23
C ASP A 158 11.90 -15.90 8.97
N LYS A 159 11.30 -16.72 9.87
CA LYS A 159 11.99 -17.78 10.59
C LYS A 159 12.09 -19.09 9.81
N LEU A 160 11.42 -19.19 8.67
CA LEU A 160 11.48 -20.37 7.82
C LEU A 160 12.81 -20.41 7.07
N ASP A 161 13.42 -21.60 7.04
CA ASP A 161 14.58 -21.88 6.21
C ASP A 161 14.11 -22.44 4.88
N VAL A 162 14.04 -21.58 3.86
CA VAL A 162 13.53 -21.91 2.53
C VAL A 162 14.52 -21.45 1.45
N GLU A 163 14.71 -22.30 0.45
CA GLU A 163 15.48 -21.96 -0.73
C GLU A 163 14.67 -21.08 -1.68
N ILE A 164 15.24 -19.96 -2.17
CA ILE A 164 14.61 -18.99 -3.05
C ILE A 164 15.31 -18.99 -4.41
N ASP A 165 14.56 -19.25 -5.44
CA ASP A 165 15.02 -19.35 -6.83
C ASP A 165 14.28 -18.41 -7.80
N CYS A 166 13.23 -17.71 -7.34
CA CYS A 166 12.43 -16.80 -8.14
C CYS A 166 12.32 -15.41 -7.50
N TYR A 167 12.58 -14.35 -8.29
CA TYR A 167 12.51 -12.94 -7.89
C TYR A 167 11.55 -12.11 -8.75
N GLN A 168 10.63 -12.80 -9.46
CA GLN A 168 9.49 -12.18 -10.15
C GLN A 168 8.20 -12.83 -9.64
N PRO A 169 7.16 -12.05 -9.30
CA PRO A 169 5.95 -12.59 -8.68
C PRO A 169 5.10 -13.38 -9.68
N GLU A 170 4.97 -14.67 -9.39
CA GLU A 170 4.08 -15.58 -10.11
C GLU A 170 3.09 -16.20 -9.12
N ALA A 171 1.79 -16.09 -9.42
CA ALA A 171 0.74 -16.60 -8.55
C ALA A 171 0.85 -18.14 -8.35
N ALA A 172 1.39 -18.86 -9.33
CA ALA A 172 1.58 -20.31 -9.28
C ALA A 172 2.57 -20.78 -8.18
N ILE A 173 3.37 -19.88 -7.59
CA ILE A 173 4.23 -20.18 -6.44
C ILE A 173 3.38 -20.53 -5.21
N LEU A 174 2.18 -19.91 -5.08
CA LEU A 174 1.28 -20.13 -3.96
C LEU A 174 0.66 -21.52 -4.02
N THR A 175 0.82 -22.29 -2.95
CA THR A 175 0.24 -23.62 -2.80
C THR A 175 -0.49 -23.76 -1.48
N LEU A 176 -1.41 -24.71 -1.42
CA LEU A 176 -2.12 -25.10 -0.20
C LEU A 176 -1.42 -26.28 0.45
N VAL A 177 -1.54 -26.38 1.78
CA VAL A 177 -1.09 -27.56 2.51
C VAL A 177 -1.90 -28.77 2.01
N ASN A 178 -1.22 -29.76 1.46
CA ASN A 178 -1.86 -30.98 1.01
C ASN A 178 -2.31 -31.82 2.21
N SER A 179 -3.56 -32.25 2.21
CA SER A 179 -4.12 -33.16 3.22
C SER A 179 -3.58 -34.58 3.12
N SER A 180 -2.54 -34.83 2.32
CA SER A 180 -1.95 -36.15 2.10
C SER A 180 -1.11 -36.73 3.26
N ASP A 181 -0.86 -35.93 4.32
CA ASP A 181 -0.22 -36.44 5.54
C ASP A 181 -1.20 -37.08 6.53
N ALA A 182 -2.48 -37.12 6.20
CA ALA A 182 -3.52 -37.81 6.93
C ALA A 182 -4.04 -39.03 6.11
N VAL A 183 -3.40 -40.17 6.32
CA VAL A 183 -3.91 -41.53 6.00
C VAL A 183 -4.21 -41.82 4.53
N ALA A 184 -3.27 -42.53 3.88
CA ALA A 184 -3.48 -43.31 2.66
C ALA A 184 -4.59 -44.34 2.89
N ASN A 185 -5.82 -44.07 2.42
CA ASN A 185 -6.82 -45.07 2.00
C ASN A 185 -8.15 -44.41 1.68
N SER A 186 -8.32 -43.98 0.45
CA SER A 186 -9.57 -44.09 -0.32
C SER A 186 -9.48 -43.30 -1.62
N ALA A 187 -9.64 -44.02 -2.72
CA ALA A 187 -9.75 -43.45 -4.05
C ALA A 187 -11.09 -42.74 -4.23
N GLN A 188 -11.12 -41.41 -3.95
CA GLN A 188 -12.10 -40.47 -4.49
C GLN A 188 -11.55 -39.04 -4.17
N SER A 189 -11.17 -38.30 -5.21
CA SER A 189 -10.58 -36.98 -5.12
C SER A 189 -11.64 -35.90 -4.73
N ASN A 190 -11.88 -35.79 -3.43
CA ASN A 190 -12.37 -34.55 -2.80
C ASN A 190 -11.32 -34.19 -1.76
N THR A 191 -10.23 -33.56 -2.17
CA THR A 191 -9.20 -33.04 -1.25
C THR A 191 -9.86 -31.94 -0.39
N LYS A 192 -10.37 -32.36 0.76
CA LYS A 192 -10.95 -31.49 1.77
C LYS A 192 -9.78 -30.81 2.48
N HIS A 193 -9.33 -29.66 1.96
CA HIS A 193 -8.32 -28.85 2.64
C HIS A 193 -8.82 -28.46 4.04
N THR A 194 -7.94 -28.53 5.04
CA THR A 194 -8.25 -28.07 6.38
C THR A 194 -8.43 -26.56 6.34
N SER A 195 -9.62 -26.09 6.75
CA SER A 195 -9.87 -24.65 6.89
C SER A 195 -9.25 -24.15 8.19
N VAL A 196 -8.49 -23.07 8.08
CA VAL A 196 -7.82 -22.39 9.20
C VAL A 196 -8.23 -20.92 9.25
N SER A 197 -8.02 -20.29 10.41
CA SER A 197 -8.07 -18.83 10.54
C SER A 197 -6.75 -18.41 11.16
N GLU A 198 -5.89 -17.77 10.38
CA GLU A 198 -4.56 -17.40 10.83
C GLU A 198 -4.12 -16.03 10.36
N LYS A 199 -3.10 -15.54 11.03
CA LYS A 199 -2.42 -14.29 10.74
C LYS A 199 -0.92 -14.57 10.64
N VAL A 200 -0.34 -14.24 9.51
CA VAL A 200 1.08 -14.41 9.25
C VAL A 200 1.69 -13.07 8.84
N PHE A 201 2.99 -12.90 9.00
CA PHE A 201 3.68 -11.69 8.55
C PHE A 201 5.12 -11.99 8.11
N SER A 202 5.65 -11.06 7.27
CA SER A 202 7.04 -11.07 6.84
C SER A 202 7.57 -9.64 6.75
N ARG A 203 8.86 -9.44 7.00
CA ARG A 203 9.59 -8.18 6.82
C ARG A 203 10.42 -8.17 5.53
N LEU A 204 10.28 -9.20 4.71
CA LEU A 204 11.12 -9.46 3.53
C LEU A 204 10.49 -8.96 2.22
N LEU A 205 9.29 -8.38 2.25
CA LEU A 205 8.70 -7.78 1.07
C LEU A 205 9.60 -6.63 0.58
N LYS A 206 9.97 -6.70 -0.70
CA LYS A 206 10.74 -5.68 -1.39
C LYS A 206 10.28 -5.62 -2.83
N SER A 207 9.94 -4.44 -3.31
CA SER A 207 9.70 -4.14 -4.72
C SER A 207 10.62 -3.00 -5.18
N ASN A 208 10.46 -2.57 -6.42
CA ASN A 208 11.15 -1.40 -6.95
C ASN A 208 10.13 -0.36 -7.42
N CYS A 209 10.51 0.90 -7.30
CA CYS A 209 9.77 1.99 -7.91
C CYS A 209 9.72 1.82 -9.43
N PRO A 210 8.54 1.89 -10.06
CA PRO A 210 8.42 1.66 -11.51
C PRO A 210 9.05 2.78 -12.36
N VAL A 211 9.45 3.91 -11.75
CA VAL A 211 10.02 5.08 -12.44
C VAL A 211 11.54 5.16 -12.27
N THR A 212 12.05 4.92 -11.06
CA THR A 212 13.48 5.14 -10.73
C THR A 212 14.23 3.86 -10.43
N ASP A 213 13.57 2.72 -10.42
CA ASP A 213 14.13 1.41 -10.05
C ASP A 213 14.70 1.35 -8.62
N GLN A 214 14.44 2.38 -7.80
CA GLN A 214 14.85 2.41 -6.39
C GLN A 214 14.09 1.36 -5.58
N PRO A 215 14.76 0.70 -4.62
CA PRO A 215 14.11 -0.31 -3.78
C PRO A 215 13.08 0.29 -2.82
N ASP A 216 11.93 -0.35 -2.74
CA ASP A 216 10.85 -0.06 -1.80
C ASP A 216 10.68 -1.25 -0.85
N TRP A 217 11.09 -1.07 0.40
CA TRP A 217 11.08 -2.10 1.44
C TRP A 217 9.79 -2.05 2.25
N ALA A 218 9.24 -3.20 2.60
CA ALA A 218 8.03 -3.27 3.42
C ALA A 218 8.02 -4.44 4.42
N CYS A 219 7.21 -4.26 5.46
CA CYS A 219 6.65 -5.37 6.22
C CYS A 219 5.24 -5.65 5.70
N ILE A 220 4.86 -6.92 5.58
CA ILE A 220 3.52 -7.31 5.14
C ILE A 220 2.88 -8.24 6.16
N GLN A 221 1.58 -8.06 6.40
CA GLN A 221 0.75 -8.97 7.19
C GLN A 221 -0.40 -9.47 6.33
N ILE A 222 -0.61 -10.78 6.39
CA ILE A 222 -1.72 -11.46 5.72
C ILE A 222 -2.53 -12.16 6.79
N GLN A 223 -3.83 -11.86 6.85
CA GLN A 223 -4.78 -12.53 7.70
C GLN A 223 -5.85 -13.16 6.82
N TYR A 224 -6.14 -14.45 7.02
CA TYR A 224 -7.14 -15.12 6.21
C TYR A 224 -7.89 -16.20 6.99
N THR A 225 -9.06 -16.57 6.46
CA THR A 225 -9.83 -17.76 6.85
C THR A 225 -10.10 -18.56 5.59
N GLY A 226 -9.79 -19.85 5.58
CA GLY A 226 -9.98 -20.72 4.41
C GLY A 226 -8.99 -21.88 4.39
N PRO A 227 -8.75 -22.48 3.21
CA PRO A 227 -7.77 -23.54 3.06
C PRO A 227 -6.39 -23.12 3.57
N ALA A 228 -5.70 -23.99 4.32
CA ALA A 228 -4.39 -23.70 4.86
C ALA A 228 -3.37 -23.45 3.73
N ILE A 229 -2.77 -22.26 3.72
CA ILE A 229 -1.72 -21.89 2.75
C ILE A 229 -0.39 -22.46 3.24
N ASP A 230 0.38 -23.08 2.35
CA ASP A 230 1.74 -23.49 2.68
C ASP A 230 2.62 -22.28 2.97
N HIS A 231 3.15 -22.19 4.19
CA HIS A 231 3.92 -21.03 4.65
C HIS A 231 5.22 -20.84 3.87
N ALA A 232 5.86 -21.94 3.43
CA ALA A 232 7.08 -21.86 2.64
C ALA A 232 6.78 -21.26 1.26
N SER A 233 5.70 -21.70 0.61
CA SER A 233 5.24 -21.15 -0.67
C SER A 233 4.84 -19.68 -0.55
N LEU A 234 4.16 -19.30 0.54
CA LEU A 234 3.76 -17.94 0.80
C LEU A 234 4.98 -17.02 0.99
N LEU A 235 5.99 -17.48 1.75
CA LEU A 235 7.23 -16.73 1.91
C LEU A 235 7.98 -16.59 0.57
N LYS A 236 8.10 -17.66 -0.22
CA LYS A 236 8.68 -17.62 -1.58
C LYS A 236 7.96 -16.60 -2.46
N TYR A 237 6.63 -16.61 -2.42
CA TYR A 237 5.81 -15.64 -3.16
C TYR A 237 6.06 -14.19 -2.72
N ILE A 238 6.12 -13.90 -1.41
CA ILE A 238 6.44 -12.56 -0.89
C ILE A 238 7.84 -12.12 -1.36
N VAL A 239 8.84 -12.98 -1.27
CA VAL A 239 10.23 -12.69 -1.66
C VAL A 239 10.36 -12.52 -3.19
N SER A 240 9.50 -13.17 -3.98
CA SER A 240 9.54 -13.05 -5.45
C SER A 240 9.31 -11.63 -5.98
N TYR A 241 8.75 -10.73 -5.16
CA TYR A 241 8.60 -9.30 -5.50
C TYR A 241 9.94 -8.55 -5.60
N ARG A 242 11.07 -9.15 -5.22
CA ARG A 242 12.36 -8.50 -5.05
C ARG A 242 12.86 -7.76 -6.30
N MET A 243 12.50 -8.19 -7.51
CA MET A 243 12.82 -7.55 -8.78
C MET A 243 11.58 -7.01 -9.51
N HIS A 244 10.44 -6.96 -8.83
CA HIS A 244 9.20 -6.46 -9.40
C HIS A 244 9.13 -4.92 -9.30
N ASN A 245 8.76 -4.27 -10.40
CA ASN A 245 8.53 -2.83 -10.45
C ASN A 245 7.03 -2.53 -10.36
N GLY A 246 6.62 -1.80 -9.34
CA GLY A 246 5.22 -1.44 -9.13
C GLY A 246 5.04 -0.41 -8.01
N PHE A 247 3.97 0.38 -8.09
CA PHE A 247 3.58 1.22 -6.97
C PHE A 247 3.13 0.36 -5.78
N HIS A 248 3.29 0.86 -4.57
CA HIS A 248 2.98 0.15 -3.32
C HIS A 248 1.55 -0.38 -3.32
N GLU A 249 0.59 0.45 -3.73
CA GLU A 249 -0.83 0.14 -3.83
C GLU A 249 -1.08 -1.02 -4.80
N HIS A 250 -0.44 -0.99 -5.96
CA HIS A 250 -0.57 -2.03 -6.97
C HIS A 250 0.04 -3.37 -6.48
N CYS A 251 1.20 -3.32 -5.82
CA CYS A 251 1.81 -4.53 -5.24
C CYS A 251 0.87 -5.21 -4.26
N VAL A 252 0.22 -4.45 -3.36
CA VAL A 252 -0.72 -5.01 -2.39
C VAL A 252 -2.01 -5.51 -3.05
N GLU A 253 -2.53 -4.81 -4.06
CA GLU A 253 -3.67 -5.28 -4.86
C GLU A 253 -3.34 -6.59 -5.59
N LYS A 254 -2.13 -6.70 -6.17
CA LYS A 254 -1.68 -7.93 -6.82
C LYS A 254 -1.56 -9.09 -5.83
N ILE A 255 -0.93 -8.87 -4.67
CA ILE A 255 -0.83 -9.90 -3.62
C ILE A 255 -2.21 -10.36 -3.18
N PHE A 256 -3.14 -9.43 -2.96
CA PHE A 256 -4.50 -9.76 -2.59
C PHE A 256 -5.20 -10.62 -3.65
N VAL A 257 -5.15 -10.21 -4.91
CA VAL A 257 -5.81 -10.90 -6.03
C VAL A 257 -5.21 -12.29 -6.27
N ASP A 258 -3.89 -12.42 -6.20
CA ASP A 258 -3.20 -13.69 -6.41
C ASP A 258 -3.55 -14.69 -5.30
N ILE A 259 -3.54 -14.28 -4.03
CA ILE A 259 -3.96 -15.14 -2.91
C ILE A 259 -5.45 -15.51 -3.03
N LEU A 260 -6.30 -14.54 -3.37
CA LEU A 260 -7.73 -14.78 -3.53
C LEU A 260 -8.01 -15.85 -4.61
N LYS A 261 -7.30 -15.78 -5.74
CA LYS A 261 -7.47 -16.69 -6.87
C LYS A 261 -6.85 -18.07 -6.62
N GLN A 262 -5.64 -18.13 -6.07
CA GLN A 262 -4.89 -19.38 -5.91
C GLN A 262 -5.28 -20.16 -4.66
N CYS A 263 -5.56 -19.46 -3.57
CA CYS A 263 -5.80 -20.08 -2.27
C CYS A 263 -7.27 -20.10 -1.87
N THR A 264 -8.14 -19.38 -2.59
CA THR A 264 -9.61 -19.34 -2.41
C THR A 264 -10.06 -19.17 -0.95
N PRO A 265 -9.48 -18.24 -0.17
CA PRO A 265 -9.92 -17.99 1.20
C PRO A 265 -11.34 -17.43 1.22
N THR A 266 -12.10 -17.74 2.28
CA THR A 266 -13.43 -17.17 2.52
C THR A 266 -13.34 -15.73 3.05
N SER A 267 -12.22 -15.40 3.71
CA SER A 267 -11.91 -14.06 4.23
C SER A 267 -10.43 -13.80 4.07
N LEU A 268 -10.06 -12.60 3.63
CA LEU A 268 -8.67 -12.20 3.37
C LEU A 268 -8.44 -10.75 3.72
N SER A 269 -7.30 -10.46 4.34
CA SER A 269 -6.76 -9.12 4.59
C SER A 269 -5.27 -9.11 4.28
N VAL A 270 -4.84 -8.16 3.48
CA VAL A 270 -3.43 -7.89 3.15
C VAL A 270 -3.12 -6.46 3.51
N PHE A 271 -2.15 -6.26 4.41
CA PHE A 271 -1.70 -4.95 4.85
C PHE A 271 -0.18 -4.85 4.78
N ALA A 272 0.33 -3.91 4.01
CA ALA A 272 1.76 -3.63 3.93
C ALA A 272 2.10 -2.29 4.59
N ARG A 273 3.28 -2.24 5.24
CA ARG A 273 3.88 -1.02 5.80
C ARG A 273 5.22 -0.81 5.12
N TYR A 274 5.26 0.14 4.20
CA TYR A 274 6.49 0.48 3.47
C TYR A 274 7.36 1.43 4.27
N THR A 275 8.67 1.29 4.14
CA THR A 275 9.62 2.23 4.74
C THR A 275 9.50 3.59 4.05
N ARG A 276 9.64 4.66 4.84
CA ARG A 276 9.54 6.02 4.30
C ARG A 276 10.68 6.33 3.33
N ARG A 277 10.33 7.13 2.34
CA ARG A 277 11.25 7.68 1.36
C ARG A 277 10.90 9.15 1.13
N GLY A 278 11.89 10.04 1.31
CA GLY A 278 11.64 11.48 1.19
C GLY A 278 10.65 12.03 2.22
N GLY A 279 10.58 11.46 3.42
CA GLY A 279 9.66 11.90 4.48
C GLY A 279 8.22 11.38 4.34
N LEU A 280 7.94 10.46 3.38
CA LEU A 280 6.63 9.87 3.15
C LEU A 280 6.70 8.35 3.27
N ASP A 281 5.74 7.73 3.93
CA ASP A 281 5.45 6.31 3.79
C ASP A 281 4.02 6.06 3.28
N ILE A 282 3.82 4.95 2.58
CA ILE A 282 2.56 4.57 1.95
C ILE A 282 2.24 3.15 2.37
N ASN A 283 1.09 2.95 3.01
CA ASN A 283 0.73 1.70 3.67
C ASN A 283 -0.63 1.21 3.15
N PRO A 284 -0.66 0.46 2.03
CA PRO A 284 -1.91 -0.02 1.45
C PRO A 284 -2.49 -1.18 2.26
N TRP A 285 -3.82 -1.15 2.45
CA TRP A 285 -4.61 -2.23 3.01
C TRP A 285 -5.73 -2.63 2.04
N ARG A 286 -5.85 -3.94 1.80
CA ARG A 286 -6.95 -4.53 1.02
C ARG A 286 -7.52 -5.71 1.78
N ALA A 287 -8.87 -5.84 1.79
CA ALA A 287 -9.53 -6.93 2.49
C ALA A 287 -10.88 -7.29 1.85
N THR A 288 -11.34 -8.52 2.10
CA THR A 288 -12.74 -8.91 1.86
C THR A 288 -13.67 -8.09 2.73
N PHE A 289 -14.95 -8.00 2.36
CA PHE A 289 -15.89 -7.02 2.93
C PHE A 289 -16.25 -7.28 4.41
N ASP A 290 -16.07 -8.48 4.90
CA ASP A 290 -16.32 -8.91 6.28
C ASP A 290 -15.21 -8.51 7.27
N VAL A 291 -13.99 -8.22 6.80
CA VAL A 291 -12.83 -7.95 7.64
C VAL A 291 -12.83 -6.51 8.15
N LYS A 292 -12.54 -6.34 9.45
CA LYS A 292 -12.37 -5.01 10.05
C LYS A 292 -11.02 -4.40 9.67
N PRO A 293 -10.92 -3.04 9.60
CA PRO A 293 -9.65 -2.36 9.38
C PRO A 293 -8.59 -2.75 10.41
N PRO A 294 -7.31 -2.82 10.00
CA PRO A 294 -6.22 -3.10 10.93
C PRO A 294 -5.98 -1.93 11.89
N VAL A 295 -5.33 -2.21 13.01
CA VAL A 295 -4.83 -1.16 13.89
C VAL A 295 -3.73 -0.40 13.15
N ILE A 296 -3.91 0.93 13.04
CA ILE A 296 -2.93 1.82 12.46
C ILE A 296 -1.78 2.00 13.44
N GLY A 297 -0.57 1.85 12.96
CA GLY A 297 0.67 2.06 13.70
C GLY A 297 1.84 1.87 12.75
N ARG A 298 3.02 2.36 13.11
CA ARG A 298 4.22 2.21 12.30
C ARG A 298 5.16 1.15 12.89
N SER A 299 5.94 0.52 12.03
CA SER A 299 7.02 -0.38 12.45
C SER A 299 8.30 0.39 12.79
N ALA A 300 9.27 -0.27 13.39
CA ALA A 300 10.58 0.33 13.70
C ALA A 300 11.37 0.75 12.44
N ARG A 301 11.04 0.18 11.27
CA ARG A 301 11.69 0.48 10.00
C ARG A 301 11.08 1.65 9.21
N GLN A 302 9.95 2.19 9.68
CA GLN A 302 9.27 3.31 9.03
C GLN A 302 9.72 4.67 9.56
#